data_0ac7b0af9deab2aebe6766d8defe7bf8
#
_entry.id   0ac7b0af9deab2aebe6766d8defe7bf8
#
_cell.length_a   1.000
_cell.length_b   1.000
_cell.length_c   1.000
_cell.angle_alpha   90.00
_cell.angle_beta   90.00
_cell.angle_gamma   90.00
#
_symmetry.space_group_name_H-M   'P 1'
#
loop_
_entity.id
_entity.type
_entity.pdbx_description
1 polymer ?
#
loop_
_entity_poly.entity_id
_entity_poly.type
_entity_poly.pdbx_seq_one_letter_code
_entity_poly.pdbx_strand_id
1 'polypeptide(L)'
;MGSGSKIVVLATVFFVALILQIVLIGADRHETPGTAAVAFSKAYFNLDADMADLLCSEMTADEDVDVVDDYLQRVASEARAEGFDPSWKKMALAHIELETEMVDENTVAVQITAERRRSINPVFAAVAKIFFLGDTHKVEQTLTLVKEDDGWKVCGQPYSLTES
;
A
#
# COMPACT_ATOMS: atom_id res chain seq x y z
N MET A 1 -42.11 33.63 -5.26
CA MET A 1 -40.63 33.70 -5.31
C MET A 1 -40.09 32.91 -4.11
N GLY A 2 -39.48 31.76 -4.28
CA GLY A 2 -38.91 31.05 -3.13
C GLY A 2 -38.43 29.63 -3.32
N SER A 3 -38.84 28.90 -4.37
CA SER A 3 -38.44 27.49 -4.51
C SER A 3 -37.04 27.34 -5.13
N GLY A 4 -36.70 28.16 -6.12
CA GLY A 4 -35.38 28.08 -6.79
C GLY A 4 -34.20 28.43 -5.89
N SER A 5 -34.37 29.41 -4.98
CA SER A 5 -33.33 29.81 -4.03
C SER A 5 -32.99 28.70 -3.04
N LYS A 6 -34.00 27.95 -2.58
CA LYS A 6 -33.77 26.83 -1.65
C LYS A 6 -33.03 25.66 -2.31
N ILE A 7 -33.31 25.38 -3.57
CA ILE A 7 -32.63 24.33 -4.35
C ILE A 7 -31.15 24.71 -4.59
N VAL A 8 -30.89 25.96 -4.91
CA VAL A 8 -29.51 26.46 -5.10
C VAL A 8 -28.71 26.34 -3.80
N VAL A 9 -29.28 26.77 -2.66
CA VAL A 9 -28.62 26.67 -1.36
C VAL A 9 -28.34 25.21 -0.99
N LEU A 10 -29.31 24.30 -1.19
CA LEU A 10 -29.12 22.86 -0.93
C LEU A 10 -28.03 22.25 -1.79
N ALA A 11 -27.99 22.59 -3.09
CA ALA A 11 -26.97 22.12 -4.03
C ALA A 11 -25.58 22.63 -3.64
N THR A 12 -25.47 23.89 -3.22
CA THR A 12 -24.19 24.48 -2.77
C THR A 12 -23.69 23.81 -1.50
N VAL A 13 -24.56 23.58 -0.51
CA VAL A 13 -24.18 22.90 0.74
C VAL A 13 -23.72 21.47 0.46
N PHE A 14 -24.42 20.75 -0.41
CA PHE A 14 -24.05 19.38 -0.80
C PHE A 14 -22.70 19.35 -1.51
N PHE A 15 -22.43 20.31 -2.41
CA PHE A 15 -21.16 20.39 -3.14
C PHE A 15 -19.99 20.74 -2.22
N VAL A 16 -20.17 21.65 -1.28
CA VAL A 16 -19.17 22.00 -0.26
C VAL A 16 -18.90 20.79 0.65
N ALA A 17 -19.94 20.07 1.09
CA ALA A 17 -19.77 18.86 1.90
C ALA A 17 -18.99 17.77 1.15
N LEU A 18 -19.24 17.59 -0.15
CA LEU A 18 -18.54 16.65 -1.01
C LEU A 18 -17.05 17.01 -1.17
N ILE A 19 -16.73 18.29 -1.39
CA ILE A 19 -15.35 18.77 -1.47
C ILE A 19 -14.65 18.58 -0.12
N LEU A 20 -15.32 18.91 0.99
CA LEU A 20 -14.77 18.72 2.33
C LEU A 20 -14.45 17.25 2.62
N GLN A 21 -15.34 16.34 2.22
CA GLN A 21 -15.07 14.90 2.35
C GLN A 21 -13.87 14.44 1.52
N ILE A 22 -13.73 14.92 0.29
CA ILE A 22 -12.57 14.58 -0.56
C ILE A 22 -11.28 15.09 0.05
N VAL A 23 -11.28 16.32 0.58
CA VAL A 23 -10.11 16.92 1.25
C VAL A 23 -9.76 16.15 2.53
N LEU A 24 -10.75 15.79 3.35
CA LEU A 24 -10.52 15.00 4.57
C LEU A 24 -9.98 13.59 4.26
N ILE A 25 -10.52 12.91 3.25
CA ILE A 25 -10.02 11.59 2.82
C ILE A 25 -8.60 11.72 2.25
N GLY A 26 -8.26 12.83 1.59
CA GLY A 26 -6.92 13.09 1.09
C GLY A 26 -5.90 13.41 2.17
N ALA A 27 -6.34 14.09 3.26
CA ALA A 27 -5.48 14.46 4.40
C ALA A 27 -5.17 13.27 5.33
N ASP A 28 -6.03 12.25 5.35
CA ASP A 28 -5.92 11.08 6.24
C ASP A 28 -4.93 10.01 5.73
N ARG A 29 -4.27 10.28 4.59
CA ARG A 29 -3.29 9.34 4.03
C ARG A 29 -1.98 9.44 4.81
N HIS A 30 -1.67 8.35 5.54
CA HIS A 30 -0.40 8.15 6.25
C HIS A 30 -0.22 8.93 7.56
N GLU A 31 -1.29 9.35 8.21
CA GLU A 31 -1.23 10.02 9.52
C GLU A 31 -0.67 9.12 10.63
N THR A 32 -0.75 7.80 10.48
CA THR A 32 -0.22 6.86 11.47
C THR A 32 0.84 5.92 10.86
N PRO A 33 1.85 5.48 11.65
CA PRO A 33 2.84 4.52 11.16
C PRO A 33 2.20 3.21 10.69
N GLY A 34 1.13 2.76 11.35
CA GLY A 34 0.41 1.56 10.94
C GLY A 34 -0.26 1.70 9.57
N THR A 35 -0.87 2.85 9.25
CA THR A 35 -1.47 3.09 7.92
C THR A 35 -0.42 3.16 6.83
N ALA A 36 0.72 3.79 7.09
CA ALA A 36 1.84 3.85 6.14
C ALA A 36 2.43 2.45 5.89
N ALA A 37 2.64 1.67 6.94
CA ALA A 37 3.13 0.29 6.85
C ALA A 37 2.19 -0.60 6.01
N VAL A 38 0.87 -0.49 6.21
CA VAL A 38 -0.14 -1.23 5.42
C VAL A 38 -0.15 -0.78 3.97
N ALA A 39 -0.09 0.53 3.71
CA ALA A 39 -0.07 1.08 2.37
C ALA A 39 1.15 0.56 1.59
N PHE A 40 2.34 0.65 2.19
CA PHE A 40 3.58 0.12 1.62
C PHE A 40 3.47 -1.38 1.33
N SER A 41 3.04 -2.18 2.32
CA SER A 41 2.93 -3.63 2.16
C SER A 41 1.96 -4.01 1.04
N LYS A 42 0.83 -3.31 0.92
CA LYS A 42 -0.11 -3.54 -0.18
C LYS A 42 0.49 -3.19 -1.54
N ALA A 43 1.19 -2.05 -1.66
CA ALA A 43 1.87 -1.64 -2.88
C ALA A 43 2.97 -2.65 -3.26
N TYR A 44 3.79 -3.07 -2.30
CA TYR A 44 4.84 -4.06 -2.48
C TYR A 44 4.31 -5.39 -3.05
N PHE A 45 3.29 -5.99 -2.41
CA PHE A 45 2.74 -7.27 -2.87
C PHE A 45 1.90 -7.16 -4.15
N ASN A 46 1.38 -5.97 -4.44
CA ASN A 46 0.68 -5.71 -5.70
C ASN A 46 1.63 -5.32 -6.84
N LEU A 47 2.94 -5.24 -6.58
CA LEU A 47 3.96 -4.77 -7.54
C LEU A 47 3.60 -3.39 -8.11
N ASP A 48 3.29 -2.46 -7.23
CA ASP A 48 2.88 -1.10 -7.55
C ASP A 48 4.05 -0.14 -7.36
N ALA A 49 4.40 0.60 -8.41
CA ALA A 49 5.51 1.56 -8.36
C ALA A 49 5.27 2.68 -7.34
N ASP A 50 4.01 2.97 -6.99
CA ASP A 50 3.67 3.98 -5.98
C ASP A 50 4.24 3.67 -4.58
N MET A 51 4.80 2.45 -4.36
CA MET A 51 5.54 2.16 -3.12
C MET A 51 6.79 3.03 -2.96
N ALA A 52 7.34 3.60 -4.04
CA ALA A 52 8.47 4.53 -3.98
C ALA A 52 8.16 5.76 -3.11
N ASP A 53 6.95 6.29 -3.23
CA ASP A 53 6.48 7.45 -2.45
C ASP A 53 6.36 7.16 -0.95
N LEU A 54 6.40 5.89 -0.56
CA LEU A 54 6.27 5.43 0.82
C LEU A 54 7.62 5.09 1.46
N LEU A 55 8.70 5.15 0.71
CA LEU A 55 10.06 4.95 1.20
C LEU A 55 10.62 6.25 1.79
N CYS A 56 11.50 6.10 2.79
CA CYS A 56 12.19 7.26 3.37
C CYS A 56 13.27 7.80 2.44
N SER A 57 13.62 9.05 2.66
CA SER A 57 14.63 9.77 1.87
C SER A 57 16.00 9.08 1.85
N GLU A 58 16.36 8.33 2.91
CA GLU A 58 17.60 7.56 2.95
C GLU A 58 17.64 6.46 1.88
N MET A 59 16.50 5.81 1.62
CA MET A 59 16.39 4.73 0.62
C MET A 59 16.31 5.23 -0.82
N THR A 60 15.94 6.50 -0.99
CA THR A 60 15.78 7.15 -2.29
C THR A 60 16.86 8.20 -2.58
N ALA A 61 17.86 8.33 -1.70
CA ALA A 61 18.91 9.35 -1.79
C ALA A 61 19.91 9.13 -2.93
N ASP A 62 20.05 7.91 -3.43
CA ASP A 62 20.96 7.60 -4.53
C ASP A 62 20.21 7.78 -5.86
N GLU A 63 20.54 8.85 -6.58
CA GLU A 63 19.92 9.16 -7.88
C GLU A 63 20.26 8.11 -8.97
N ASP A 64 21.32 7.33 -8.78
CA ASP A 64 21.76 6.31 -9.73
C ASP A 64 21.08 4.93 -9.48
N VAL A 65 20.40 4.75 -8.34
CA VAL A 65 19.79 3.47 -7.94
C VAL A 65 18.31 3.67 -7.59
N ASP A 66 17.43 3.23 -8.47
CA ASP A 66 16.00 3.13 -8.17
C ASP A 66 15.66 1.73 -7.62
N VAL A 67 15.68 1.61 -6.29
CA VAL A 67 15.44 0.33 -5.59
C VAL A 67 14.07 -0.28 -5.92
N VAL A 68 13.09 0.55 -6.26
CA VAL A 68 11.74 0.08 -6.61
C VAL A 68 11.71 -0.44 -8.03
N ASP A 69 12.29 0.31 -8.99
CA ASP A 69 12.35 -0.14 -10.38
C ASP A 69 13.20 -1.41 -10.52
N ASP A 70 14.34 -1.49 -9.85
CA ASP A 70 15.18 -2.69 -9.82
C ASP A 70 14.43 -3.91 -9.28
N TYR A 71 13.68 -3.73 -8.19
CA TYR A 71 12.84 -4.80 -7.64
C TYR A 71 11.76 -5.24 -8.64
N LEU A 72 11.04 -4.30 -9.24
CA LEU A 72 9.98 -4.60 -10.19
C LEU A 72 10.51 -5.29 -11.45
N GLN A 73 11.68 -4.86 -11.95
CA GLN A 73 12.34 -5.48 -13.09
C GLN A 73 12.82 -6.90 -12.76
N ARG A 74 13.38 -7.12 -11.56
CA ARG A 74 13.80 -8.43 -11.09
C ARG A 74 12.60 -9.39 -11.05
N VAL A 75 11.52 -9.03 -10.36
CA VAL A 75 10.31 -9.86 -10.29
C VAL A 75 9.72 -10.13 -11.68
N ALA A 76 9.72 -9.13 -12.56
CA ALA A 76 9.23 -9.30 -13.91
C ALA A 76 10.13 -10.25 -14.75
N SER A 77 11.45 -10.19 -14.57
CA SER A 77 12.41 -11.07 -15.25
C SER A 77 12.25 -12.52 -14.78
N GLU A 78 12.11 -12.74 -13.47
CA GLU A 78 11.85 -14.05 -12.88
C GLU A 78 10.55 -14.67 -13.41
N ALA A 79 9.46 -13.90 -13.42
CA ALA A 79 8.18 -14.37 -13.94
C ALA A 79 8.31 -14.83 -15.41
N ARG A 80 8.99 -14.02 -16.24
CA ARG A 80 9.20 -14.37 -17.66
C ARG A 80 10.10 -15.59 -17.83
N ALA A 81 11.14 -15.76 -17.00
CA ALA A 81 12.00 -16.94 -17.02
C ALA A 81 11.23 -18.22 -16.66
N GLU A 82 10.22 -18.12 -15.79
CA GLU A 82 9.29 -19.21 -15.47
C GLU A 82 8.18 -19.40 -16.54
N GLY A 83 8.13 -18.55 -17.57
CA GLY A 83 7.11 -18.60 -18.63
C GLY A 83 5.78 -17.94 -18.27
N PHE A 84 5.76 -17.09 -17.25
CA PHE A 84 4.55 -16.40 -16.79
C PHE A 84 4.58 -14.90 -17.10
N ASP A 85 3.38 -14.31 -17.21
CA ASP A 85 3.24 -12.87 -17.20
C ASP A 85 3.53 -12.31 -15.79
N PRO A 86 4.22 -11.16 -15.63
CA PRO A 86 4.53 -10.57 -14.33
C PRO A 86 3.31 -10.34 -13.42
N SER A 87 2.14 -10.11 -14.00
CA SER A 87 0.89 -9.94 -13.23
C SER A 87 0.53 -11.18 -12.38
N TRP A 88 1.04 -12.34 -12.72
CA TRP A 88 0.86 -13.57 -11.95
C TRP A 88 1.60 -13.59 -10.61
N LYS A 89 2.61 -12.74 -10.46
CA LYS A 89 3.34 -12.56 -9.19
C LYS A 89 2.61 -11.60 -8.23
N LYS A 90 1.61 -10.84 -8.72
CA LYS A 90 0.82 -9.92 -7.88
C LYS A 90 0.03 -10.67 -6.83
N MET A 91 0.11 -10.16 -5.60
CA MET A 91 -0.60 -10.74 -4.44
C MET A 91 -1.40 -9.66 -3.73
N ALA A 92 -2.54 -10.05 -3.17
CA ALA A 92 -3.34 -9.21 -2.29
C ALA A 92 -3.13 -9.63 -0.83
N LEU A 93 -3.10 -8.67 0.06
CA LEU A 93 -3.07 -8.90 1.51
C LEU A 93 -4.49 -8.88 2.08
N ALA A 94 -4.76 -9.83 2.97
CA ALA A 94 -6.00 -9.94 3.73
C ALA A 94 -5.68 -10.22 5.20
N HIS A 95 -6.63 -10.01 6.11
CA HIS A 95 -6.50 -10.26 7.54
C HIS A 95 -5.23 -9.63 8.13
N ILE A 96 -5.06 -8.33 7.89
CA ILE A 96 -3.87 -7.59 8.32
C ILE A 96 -4.02 -7.26 9.80
N GLU A 97 -3.10 -7.74 10.61
CA GLU A 97 -2.92 -7.43 12.02
C GLU A 97 -1.63 -6.63 12.20
N LEU A 98 -1.67 -5.63 13.07
CA LEU A 98 -0.54 -4.73 13.30
C LEU A 98 -0.20 -4.70 14.78
N GLU A 99 1.08 -4.81 15.08
CA GLU A 99 1.65 -4.48 16.38
C GLU A 99 2.65 -3.34 16.19
N THR A 100 2.54 -2.29 16.99
CA THR A 100 3.36 -1.09 16.84
C THR A 100 4.17 -0.87 18.11
N GLU A 101 5.48 -0.79 17.96
CA GLU A 101 6.42 -0.51 19.02
C GLU A 101 7.19 0.78 18.72
N MET A 102 7.16 1.73 19.65
CA MET A 102 7.91 2.97 19.53
C MET A 102 9.38 2.74 19.86
N VAL A 103 10.26 3.01 18.91
CA VAL A 103 11.71 2.86 19.08
C VAL A 103 12.31 4.15 19.64
N ASP A 104 11.93 5.29 19.06
CA ASP A 104 12.28 6.64 19.53
C ASP A 104 11.19 7.66 19.13
N GLU A 105 11.46 8.98 19.29
CA GLU A 105 10.46 10.03 19.02
C GLU A 105 10.01 10.09 17.57
N ASN A 106 10.86 9.67 16.64
CA ASN A 106 10.62 9.74 15.19
C ASN A 106 10.66 8.37 14.50
N THR A 107 10.94 7.30 15.23
CA THR A 107 11.10 5.94 14.67
C THR A 107 10.18 4.96 15.36
N VAL A 108 9.47 4.20 14.58
CA VAL A 108 8.51 3.18 15.03
C VAL A 108 8.76 1.88 14.29
N ALA A 109 8.76 0.76 15.03
CA ALA A 109 8.72 -0.58 14.46
C ALA A 109 7.25 -1.03 14.36
N VAL A 110 6.82 -1.44 13.19
CA VAL A 110 5.48 -1.97 12.95
C VAL A 110 5.61 -3.41 12.48
N GLN A 111 5.19 -4.34 13.32
CA GLN A 111 5.07 -5.74 12.94
C GLN A 111 3.75 -5.94 12.21
N ILE A 112 3.84 -6.45 11.00
CA ILE A 112 2.69 -6.78 10.16
C ILE A 112 2.56 -8.29 10.09
N THR A 113 1.40 -8.78 10.46
CA THR A 113 0.97 -10.16 10.21
C THR A 113 -0.19 -10.11 9.23
N ALA A 114 -0.07 -10.81 8.11
CA ALA A 114 -1.11 -10.80 7.08
C ALA A 114 -1.17 -12.14 6.33
N GLU A 115 -2.29 -12.39 5.69
CA GLU A 115 -2.45 -13.47 4.72
C GLU A 115 -2.28 -12.94 3.31
N ARG A 116 -1.31 -13.46 2.56
CA ARG A 116 -1.17 -13.16 1.14
C ARG A 116 -1.94 -14.18 0.31
N ARG A 117 -2.68 -13.66 -0.66
CA ARG A 117 -3.42 -14.46 -1.65
C ARG A 117 -3.06 -13.97 -3.04
N ARG A 118 -2.99 -14.88 -3.99
CA ARG A 118 -2.78 -14.49 -5.39
C ARG A 118 -3.90 -13.55 -5.83
N SER A 119 -3.54 -12.41 -6.43
CA SER A 119 -4.49 -11.46 -6.98
C SER A 119 -5.05 -12.03 -8.29
N ILE A 120 -6.14 -12.79 -8.18
CA ILE A 120 -6.85 -13.36 -9.32
C ILE A 120 -7.99 -12.40 -9.69
N ASN A 121 -8.28 -12.28 -11.00
CA ASN A 121 -9.42 -11.52 -11.51
C ASN A 121 -10.69 -11.86 -10.67
N PRO A 122 -11.48 -10.83 -10.23
CA PRO A 122 -12.61 -11.01 -9.32
C PRO A 122 -13.65 -12.06 -9.77
N VAL A 123 -13.78 -12.30 -11.07
CA VAL A 123 -14.66 -13.36 -11.59
C VAL A 123 -14.14 -14.76 -11.22
N PHE A 124 -12.83 -14.98 -11.31
CA PHE A 124 -12.21 -16.23 -10.88
C PHE A 124 -12.11 -16.36 -9.36
N ALA A 125 -11.99 -15.24 -8.64
CA ALA A 125 -12.00 -15.26 -7.17
C ALA A 125 -13.31 -15.79 -6.60
N ALA A 126 -14.45 -15.50 -7.22
CA ALA A 126 -15.75 -16.04 -6.83
C ALA A 126 -15.82 -17.56 -7.06
N VAL A 127 -15.30 -18.05 -8.19
CA VAL A 127 -15.25 -19.48 -8.51
C VAL A 127 -14.26 -20.21 -7.61
N ALA A 128 -13.07 -19.65 -7.40
CA ALA A 128 -12.06 -20.23 -6.53
C ALA A 128 -12.54 -20.36 -5.07
N LYS A 129 -13.36 -19.42 -4.60
CA LYS A 129 -13.97 -19.46 -3.26
C LYS A 129 -14.97 -20.62 -3.11
N ILE A 130 -15.69 -20.97 -4.18
CA ILE A 130 -16.65 -22.11 -4.18
C ILE A 130 -15.89 -23.45 -4.15
N PHE A 131 -14.72 -23.51 -4.79
CA PHE A 131 -13.94 -24.76 -4.91
C PHE A 131 -12.79 -24.86 -3.90
N PHE A 132 -12.68 -23.93 -2.93
CA PHE A 132 -11.57 -23.87 -1.96
C PHE A 132 -10.17 -23.87 -2.62
N LEU A 133 -10.07 -23.34 -3.84
CA LEU A 133 -8.84 -23.25 -4.59
C LEU A 133 -8.13 -21.95 -4.24
N GLY A 134 -7.00 -22.04 -3.58
CA GLY A 134 -6.13 -20.90 -3.29
C GLY A 134 -5.28 -21.15 -2.05
N ASP A 135 -3.98 -21.32 -2.26
CA ASP A 135 -3.03 -21.35 -1.15
C ASP A 135 -2.94 -19.98 -0.51
N THR A 136 -3.24 -19.94 0.78
CA THR A 136 -3.05 -18.75 1.60
C THR A 136 -1.74 -18.91 2.36
N HIS A 137 -0.84 -17.96 2.21
CA HIS A 137 0.44 -17.96 2.92
C HIS A 137 0.46 -16.83 3.95
N LYS A 138 0.79 -17.18 5.19
CA LYS A 138 1.02 -16.18 6.23
C LYS A 138 2.31 -15.43 5.94
N VAL A 139 2.25 -14.11 6.06
CA VAL A 139 3.40 -13.19 6.00
C VAL A 139 3.50 -12.52 7.34
N GLU A 140 4.71 -12.49 7.88
CA GLU A 140 5.03 -11.79 9.11
C GLU A 140 6.33 -11.02 8.87
N GLN A 141 6.29 -9.70 9.05
CA GLN A 141 7.42 -8.81 8.82
C GLN A 141 7.37 -7.62 9.76
N THR A 142 8.51 -7.22 10.27
CA THR A 142 8.66 -5.97 10.98
C THR A 142 9.21 -4.91 10.04
N LEU A 143 8.50 -3.79 9.90
CA LEU A 143 8.92 -2.63 9.14
C LEU A 143 9.36 -1.53 10.09
N THR A 144 10.47 -0.89 9.78
CA THR A 144 10.91 0.32 10.46
C THR A 144 10.33 1.52 9.72
N LEU A 145 9.64 2.38 10.45
CA LEU A 145 9.08 3.62 9.89
C LEU A 145 9.71 4.82 10.59
N VAL A 146 10.05 5.82 9.77
CA VAL A 146 10.61 7.08 10.23
C VAL A 146 9.64 8.19 9.87
N LYS A 147 9.49 9.16 10.77
CA LYS A 147 8.66 10.33 10.54
C LYS A 147 9.45 11.39 9.79
N GLU A 148 9.03 11.71 8.60
CA GLU A 148 9.52 12.81 7.77
C GLU A 148 8.48 13.94 7.67
N ASP A 149 8.83 15.04 7.01
CA ASP A 149 7.98 16.25 6.95
C ASP A 149 6.60 15.98 6.31
N ASP A 150 6.52 15.04 5.38
CA ASP A 150 5.32 14.67 4.62
C ASP A 150 4.60 13.41 5.16
N GLY A 151 5.06 12.85 6.30
CA GLY A 151 4.41 11.72 6.95
C GLY A 151 5.34 10.59 7.36
N TRP A 152 4.76 9.43 7.62
CA TRP A 152 5.51 8.23 7.98
C TRP A 152 5.99 7.49 6.74
N LYS A 153 7.30 7.22 6.69
CA LYS A 153 7.99 6.54 5.58
C LYS A 153 8.65 5.25 6.06
N VAL A 154 8.68 4.26 5.18
CA VAL A 154 9.33 2.98 5.45
C VAL A 154 10.82 3.07 5.16
N CYS A 155 11.65 2.65 6.12
CA CYS A 155 13.11 2.66 6.01
C CYS A 155 13.70 1.26 6.21
N GLY A 156 14.99 1.12 5.88
CA GLY A 156 15.77 -0.09 6.12
C GLY A 156 15.60 -1.15 5.03
N GLN A 157 15.34 -2.38 5.41
CA GLN A 157 15.21 -3.50 4.48
C GLN A 157 13.79 -4.08 4.52
N PRO A 158 12.79 -3.39 3.92
CA PRO A 158 11.44 -3.89 3.90
C PRO A 158 11.31 -5.07 2.93
N TYR A 159 10.95 -6.25 3.45
CA TYR A 159 10.83 -7.49 2.69
C TYR A 159 12.15 -7.81 1.93
N SER A 160 12.08 -8.13 0.64
CA SER A 160 13.24 -8.37 -0.23
C SER A 160 13.47 -7.24 -1.24
N LEU A 161 13.05 -6.01 -0.91
CA LEU A 161 13.15 -4.88 -1.82
C LEU A 161 14.61 -4.58 -2.22
N THR A 162 15.52 -4.65 -1.24
CA THR A 162 16.94 -4.33 -1.41
C THR A 162 17.84 -5.55 -1.64
N GLU A 163 17.27 -6.75 -1.74
CA GLU A 163 18.04 -7.96 -2.07
C GLU A 163 18.42 -7.93 -3.56
N SER A 164 19.71 -7.91 -3.86
CA SER A 164 20.30 -7.95 -5.21
C SER A 164 20.72 -9.36 -5.60
#